data_6466ba600ebe76841a69ddf4c4aff8f0
#
_entry.id   6466ba600ebe76841a69ddf4c4aff8f0
#
_cell.length_a   1.000
_cell.length_b   1.000
_cell.length_c   1.000
_cell.angle_alpha   90.00
_cell.angle_beta   90.00
_cell.angle_gamma   90.00
#
_symmetry.space_group_name_H-M   'P 1'
#
loop_
_entity.id
_entity.type
_entity.pdbx_description
1 polymer ?
#
loop_
_entity_poly.entity_id
_entity_poly.type
_entity_poly.pdbx_seq_one_letter_code
_entity_poly.pdbx_strand_id
1 'polypeptide(L)'
;MKYKAVIFDFDGTICDTGEGILKSAKYALDYYNIEAPEYTELTFFIGPPLLVTFQEKFGVDANMADKLVKKYRERYTNKGLLESELYDGIKELLSKLKKENIKLGIASSKPQDYVEALLDHYGVKSYFDVICGVTFSADCESKANIISRCIKELDTQGNETLMVGDKKYDIEGAKANMIDSVGVMWGYGSRVEFA
;
A
#
# COMPACT_ATOMS: atom_id res chain seq x y z
N MET A 1 -2.86 27.25 -2.38
CA MET A 1 -3.29 26.13 -1.53
C MET A 1 -2.41 26.01 -0.29
N LYS A 2 -2.91 25.37 0.79
CA LYS A 2 -2.12 25.12 2.00
C LYS A 2 -0.97 24.13 1.72
N TYR A 3 -1.26 23.05 0.97
CA TYR A 3 -0.29 21.99 0.71
C TYR A 3 0.43 22.20 -0.61
N LYS A 4 1.74 21.89 -0.62
CA LYS A 4 2.62 21.86 -1.81
C LYS A 4 2.89 20.43 -2.31
N ALA A 5 2.67 19.44 -1.43
CA ALA A 5 2.82 18.03 -1.75
C ALA A 5 1.66 17.21 -1.19
N VAL A 6 1.31 16.14 -1.92
CA VAL A 6 0.39 15.09 -1.47
C VAL A 6 1.08 13.75 -1.64
N ILE A 7 1.15 12.98 -0.56
CA ILE A 7 1.66 11.61 -0.53
C ILE A 7 0.47 10.68 -0.42
N PHE A 8 0.39 9.70 -1.30
CA PHE A 8 -0.67 8.69 -1.29
C PHE A 8 -0.13 7.34 -0.83
N ASP A 9 -0.90 6.60 -0.07
CA ASP A 9 -0.75 5.15 -0.06
C ASP A 9 -1.21 4.58 -1.40
N PHE A 10 -0.93 3.31 -1.64
CA PHE A 10 -1.23 2.66 -2.92
C PHE A 10 -2.42 1.69 -2.81
N ASP A 11 -2.25 0.60 -2.03
CA ASP A 11 -3.26 -0.45 -1.90
C ASP A 11 -4.47 0.06 -1.08
N GLY A 12 -5.65 0.10 -1.68
CA GLY A 12 -6.86 0.63 -1.02
C GLY A 12 -7.02 2.15 -1.13
N THR A 13 -6.05 2.87 -1.69
CA THR A 13 -6.10 4.33 -1.84
C THR A 13 -6.09 4.76 -3.31
N ILE A 14 -5.06 4.40 -4.05
CA ILE A 14 -4.94 4.64 -5.50
C ILE A 14 -5.55 3.49 -6.29
N CYS A 15 -5.33 2.26 -5.83
CA CYS A 15 -5.69 1.05 -6.54
C CYS A 15 -6.37 0.05 -5.58
N ASP A 16 -7.48 -0.54 -6.04
CA ASP A 16 -8.06 -1.73 -5.43
C ASP A 16 -7.23 -2.93 -5.88
N THR A 17 -6.41 -3.45 -4.99
CA THR A 17 -5.52 -4.60 -5.21
C THR A 17 -5.97 -5.83 -4.42
N GLY A 18 -7.11 -5.74 -3.76
CA GLY A 18 -7.59 -6.76 -2.83
C GLY A 18 -7.75 -8.12 -3.45
N GLU A 19 -8.38 -8.22 -4.60
CA GLU A 19 -8.62 -9.52 -5.25
C GLU A 19 -7.32 -10.30 -5.44
N GLY A 20 -6.30 -9.66 -5.99
CA GLY A 20 -5.00 -10.28 -6.24
C GLY A 20 -4.27 -10.68 -4.97
N ILE A 21 -4.29 -9.81 -3.95
CA ILE A 21 -3.68 -10.06 -2.63
C ILE A 21 -4.36 -11.25 -1.96
N LEU A 22 -5.68 -11.19 -1.82
CA LEU A 22 -6.45 -12.19 -1.06
C LEU A 22 -6.40 -13.57 -1.72
N LYS A 23 -6.56 -13.66 -3.03
CA LYS A 23 -6.42 -14.90 -3.78
C LYS A 23 -5.00 -15.49 -3.70
N SER A 24 -3.97 -14.65 -3.66
CA SER A 24 -2.59 -15.12 -3.53
C SER A 24 -2.28 -15.59 -2.10
N ALA A 25 -2.86 -14.96 -1.08
CA ALA A 25 -2.76 -15.42 0.29
C ALA A 25 -3.46 -16.79 0.46
N LYS A 26 -4.69 -16.93 -0.04
CA LYS A 26 -5.42 -18.21 -0.04
C LYS A 26 -4.65 -19.31 -0.76
N TYR A 27 -4.11 -19.03 -1.94
CA TYR A 27 -3.29 -19.96 -2.70
C TYR A 27 -2.07 -20.46 -1.91
N ALA A 28 -1.39 -19.58 -1.18
CA ALA A 28 -0.24 -19.97 -0.36
C ALA A 28 -0.66 -20.87 0.82
N LEU A 29 -1.74 -20.54 1.50
CA LEU A 29 -2.30 -21.30 2.63
C LEU A 29 -2.74 -22.69 2.17
N ASP A 30 -3.50 -22.78 1.08
CA ASP A 30 -3.97 -24.04 0.51
C ASP A 30 -2.81 -24.97 0.10
N TYR A 31 -1.76 -24.41 -0.48
CA TYR A 31 -0.59 -25.19 -0.90
C TYR A 31 0.09 -25.92 0.28
N TYR A 32 0.10 -25.30 1.46
CA TYR A 32 0.68 -25.90 2.68
C TYR A 32 -0.37 -26.59 3.56
N ASN A 33 -1.62 -26.77 3.07
CA ASN A 33 -2.74 -27.37 3.81
C ASN A 33 -3.00 -26.66 5.14
N ILE A 34 -2.84 -25.33 5.20
CA ILE A 34 -3.18 -24.53 6.34
C ILE A 34 -4.64 -24.11 6.20
N GLU A 35 -5.47 -24.50 7.19
CA GLU A 35 -6.88 -24.13 7.20
C GLU A 35 -7.07 -22.62 7.23
N ALA A 36 -7.86 -22.10 6.30
CA ALA A 36 -8.12 -20.69 6.14
C ALA A 36 -9.56 -20.48 5.64
N PRO A 37 -10.19 -19.37 6.03
CA PRO A 37 -11.51 -18.99 5.52
C PRO A 37 -11.45 -18.72 4.00
N GLU A 38 -12.61 -18.40 3.43
CA GLU A 38 -12.68 -17.97 2.04
C GLU A 38 -11.80 -16.73 1.79
N TYR A 39 -11.26 -16.59 0.59
CA TYR A 39 -10.30 -15.52 0.30
C TYR A 39 -10.86 -14.12 0.59
N THR A 40 -12.15 -13.90 0.42
CA THR A 40 -12.82 -12.62 0.70
C THR A 40 -12.78 -12.20 2.18
N GLU A 41 -12.53 -13.14 3.08
CA GLU A 41 -12.40 -12.87 4.53
C GLU A 41 -10.97 -12.54 4.95
N LEU A 42 -10.00 -12.70 4.06
CA LEU A 42 -8.57 -12.49 4.32
C LEU A 42 -8.14 -11.02 4.21
N THR A 43 -9.06 -10.06 4.36
CA THR A 43 -8.80 -8.61 4.16
C THR A 43 -7.70 -8.05 5.05
N PHE A 44 -7.35 -8.72 6.13
CA PHE A 44 -6.23 -8.37 7.01
C PHE A 44 -4.84 -8.53 6.36
N PHE A 45 -4.75 -9.16 5.17
CA PHE A 45 -3.51 -9.18 4.39
C PHE A 45 -3.25 -7.88 3.61
N ILE A 46 -4.24 -6.99 3.51
CA ILE A 46 -4.09 -5.74 2.75
C ILE A 46 -3.52 -4.65 3.66
N GLY A 47 -2.31 -4.20 3.34
CA GLY A 47 -1.59 -3.14 4.05
C GLY A 47 -0.42 -3.64 4.93
N PRO A 48 -0.62 -4.59 5.86
CA PRO A 48 0.46 -5.09 6.71
C PRO A 48 1.49 -5.94 5.95
N PRO A 49 2.74 -6.05 6.48
CA PRO A 49 3.75 -6.96 5.93
C PRO A 49 3.29 -8.42 5.96
N LEU A 50 3.43 -9.12 4.83
CA LEU A 50 2.94 -10.51 4.67
C LEU A 50 3.50 -11.47 5.71
N LEU A 51 4.82 -11.39 5.99
CA LEU A 51 5.49 -12.28 6.93
C LEU A 51 4.87 -12.19 8.33
N VAL A 52 4.67 -10.96 8.81
CA VAL A 52 4.04 -10.69 10.12
C VAL A 52 2.59 -11.19 10.11
N THR A 53 1.86 -10.92 9.04
CA THR A 53 0.46 -11.32 8.93
C THR A 53 0.29 -12.84 8.97
N PHE A 54 1.12 -13.59 8.25
CA PHE A 54 1.08 -15.06 8.33
C PHE A 54 1.38 -15.58 9.73
N GLN A 55 2.40 -15.03 10.40
CA GLN A 55 2.74 -15.44 11.76
C GLN A 55 1.61 -15.15 12.77
N GLU A 56 1.09 -13.93 12.78
CA GLU A 56 0.09 -13.49 13.76
C GLU A 56 -1.28 -14.13 13.54
N LYS A 57 -1.70 -14.30 12.29
CA LYS A 57 -3.05 -14.79 11.98
C LYS A 57 -3.16 -16.31 11.93
N PHE A 58 -2.08 -17.01 11.62
CA PHE A 58 -2.08 -18.46 11.45
C PHE A 58 -1.17 -19.19 12.45
N GLY A 59 -0.48 -18.46 13.34
CA GLY A 59 0.35 -19.05 14.39
C GLY A 59 1.57 -19.84 13.86
N VAL A 60 2.01 -19.55 12.63
CA VAL A 60 3.14 -20.25 12.01
C VAL A 60 4.47 -19.64 12.46
N ASP A 61 5.51 -20.44 12.48
CA ASP A 61 6.86 -19.96 12.76
C ASP A 61 7.45 -19.14 11.60
N ALA A 62 8.59 -18.49 11.84
CA ALA A 62 9.23 -17.63 10.84
C ALA A 62 9.63 -18.39 9.55
N ASN A 63 10.03 -19.68 9.67
CA ASN A 63 10.42 -20.48 8.52
C ASN A 63 9.20 -20.81 7.64
N MET A 64 8.07 -21.19 8.26
CA MET A 64 6.83 -21.43 7.51
C MET A 64 6.28 -20.14 6.92
N ALA A 65 6.32 -19.03 7.65
CA ALA A 65 5.91 -17.74 7.13
C ALA A 65 6.72 -17.31 5.89
N ASP A 66 8.04 -17.51 5.90
CA ASP A 66 8.89 -17.26 4.71
C ASP A 66 8.49 -18.14 3.51
N LYS A 67 8.18 -19.42 3.73
CA LYS A 67 7.68 -20.32 2.67
C LYS A 67 6.33 -19.85 2.12
N LEU A 68 5.42 -19.42 3.00
CA LEU A 68 4.12 -18.87 2.61
C LEU A 68 4.27 -17.59 1.79
N VAL A 69 5.16 -16.68 2.20
CA VAL A 69 5.46 -15.46 1.43
C VAL A 69 6.01 -15.78 0.05
N LYS A 70 6.94 -16.75 -0.07
CA LYS A 70 7.46 -17.19 -1.36
C LYS A 70 6.36 -17.76 -2.26
N LYS A 71 5.46 -18.58 -1.69
CA LYS A 71 4.35 -19.16 -2.43
C LYS A 71 3.29 -18.13 -2.82
N TYR A 72 3.01 -17.18 -1.94
CA TYR A 72 2.19 -16.01 -2.25
C TYR A 72 2.76 -15.24 -3.45
N ARG A 73 4.06 -14.90 -3.41
CA ARG A 73 4.73 -14.14 -4.47
C ARG A 73 4.72 -14.86 -5.81
N GLU A 74 4.83 -16.19 -5.82
CA GLU A 74 4.72 -17.01 -7.06
C GLU A 74 3.40 -16.73 -7.79
N ARG A 75 2.26 -16.74 -7.10
CA ARG A 75 0.98 -16.43 -7.70
C ARG A 75 0.79 -14.94 -7.97
N TYR A 76 1.17 -14.11 -6.98
CA TYR A 76 0.94 -12.67 -7.05
C TYR A 76 1.64 -12.05 -8.25
N THR A 77 2.92 -12.36 -8.46
CA THR A 77 3.69 -11.85 -9.60
C THR A 77 3.12 -12.30 -10.94
N ASN A 78 2.66 -13.53 -11.04
CA ASN A 78 2.20 -14.11 -12.32
C ASN A 78 0.75 -13.76 -12.68
N LYS A 79 -0.11 -13.53 -11.68
CA LYS A 79 -1.55 -13.28 -11.88
C LYS A 79 -2.07 -12.15 -11.00
N GLY A 80 -1.82 -12.24 -9.69
CA GLY A 80 -2.45 -11.37 -8.70
C GLY A 80 -2.16 -9.90 -8.88
N LEU A 81 -1.01 -9.56 -9.45
CA LEU A 81 -0.63 -8.17 -9.70
C LEU A 81 -1.68 -7.45 -10.57
N LEU A 82 -2.16 -8.12 -11.62
CA LEU A 82 -3.15 -7.56 -12.55
C LEU A 82 -4.61 -7.87 -12.17
N GLU A 83 -4.85 -8.60 -11.09
CA GLU A 83 -6.17 -8.72 -10.46
C GLU A 83 -6.39 -7.50 -9.55
N SER A 84 -6.46 -6.31 -10.16
CA SER A 84 -6.53 -5.01 -9.49
C SER A 84 -7.20 -3.99 -10.39
N GLU A 85 -7.69 -2.88 -9.82
CA GLU A 85 -8.33 -1.80 -10.55
C GLU A 85 -7.97 -0.45 -9.92
N LEU A 86 -7.83 0.62 -10.73
CA LEU A 86 -7.77 1.97 -10.19
C LEU A 86 -9.14 2.37 -9.64
N TYR A 87 -9.16 3.02 -8.49
CA TYR A 87 -10.40 3.64 -8.02
C TYR A 87 -10.88 4.74 -8.96
N ASP A 88 -12.20 4.84 -9.08
CA ASP A 88 -12.84 5.86 -9.91
C ASP A 88 -12.40 7.28 -9.51
N GLY A 89 -12.15 8.12 -10.50
CA GLY A 89 -11.76 9.53 -10.30
C GLY A 89 -10.29 9.75 -9.94
N ILE A 90 -9.47 8.70 -9.75
CA ILE A 90 -8.04 8.85 -9.41
C ILE A 90 -7.28 9.58 -10.51
N LYS A 91 -7.46 9.23 -11.79
CA LYS A 91 -6.77 9.90 -12.90
C LYS A 91 -7.10 11.39 -12.98
N GLU A 92 -8.36 11.73 -12.78
CA GLU A 92 -8.85 13.11 -12.77
C GLU A 92 -8.27 13.89 -11.59
N LEU A 93 -8.22 13.27 -10.39
CA LEU A 93 -7.64 13.87 -9.21
C LEU A 93 -6.15 14.17 -9.41
N LEU A 94 -5.37 13.17 -9.84
CA LEU A 94 -3.93 13.32 -10.09
C LEU A 94 -3.67 14.43 -11.13
N SER A 95 -4.43 14.45 -12.23
CA SER A 95 -4.35 15.49 -13.26
C SER A 95 -4.63 16.89 -12.69
N LYS A 96 -5.66 17.04 -11.85
CA LYS A 96 -5.98 18.32 -11.21
C LYS A 96 -4.87 18.78 -10.28
N LEU A 97 -4.34 17.90 -9.43
CA LEU A 97 -3.26 18.24 -8.51
C LEU A 97 -2.00 18.68 -9.25
N LYS A 98 -1.64 18.01 -10.35
CA LYS A 98 -0.48 18.42 -11.18
C LYS A 98 -0.69 19.77 -11.84
N LYS A 99 -1.92 20.11 -12.31
CA LYS A 99 -2.23 21.45 -12.87
C LYS A 99 -2.07 22.56 -11.84
N GLU A 100 -2.27 22.24 -10.55
CA GLU A 100 -2.05 23.17 -9.43
C GLU A 100 -0.60 23.18 -8.94
N ASN A 101 0.32 22.54 -9.67
CA ASN A 101 1.75 22.40 -9.33
C ASN A 101 1.99 21.72 -7.97
N ILE A 102 1.13 20.80 -7.57
CA ILE A 102 1.31 19.98 -6.38
C ILE A 102 2.28 18.84 -6.71
N LYS A 103 3.31 18.66 -5.88
CA LYS A 103 4.20 17.49 -5.96
C LYS A 103 3.44 16.25 -5.48
N LEU A 104 3.58 15.13 -6.18
CA LEU A 104 2.88 13.90 -5.85
C LEU A 104 3.86 12.78 -5.50
N GLY A 105 3.64 12.13 -4.37
CA GLY A 105 4.42 10.98 -3.93
C GLY A 105 3.56 9.76 -3.66
N ILE A 106 4.18 8.58 -3.74
CA ILE A 106 3.64 7.33 -3.21
C ILE A 106 4.48 6.92 -2.01
N ALA A 107 3.83 6.52 -0.91
CA ALA A 107 4.46 5.88 0.24
C ALA A 107 3.70 4.60 0.59
N SER A 108 4.19 3.44 0.15
CA SER A 108 3.49 2.17 0.27
C SER A 108 4.33 1.07 0.92
N SER A 109 3.68 0.23 1.73
CA SER A 109 4.29 -1.01 2.26
C SER A 109 4.41 -2.12 1.20
N LYS A 110 3.87 -1.90 0.00
CA LYS A 110 4.04 -2.78 -1.15
C LYS A 110 5.46 -2.67 -1.71
N PRO A 111 6.06 -3.77 -2.21
CA PRO A 111 7.32 -3.70 -2.95
C PRO A 111 7.27 -2.68 -4.10
N GLN A 112 8.30 -1.83 -4.17
CA GLN A 112 8.35 -0.72 -5.12
C GLN A 112 8.16 -1.18 -6.56
N ASP A 113 8.81 -2.28 -6.96
CA ASP A 113 8.69 -2.82 -8.32
C ASP A 113 7.23 -3.14 -8.70
N TYR A 114 6.42 -3.62 -7.74
CA TYR A 114 5.00 -3.88 -7.98
C TYR A 114 4.18 -2.60 -8.08
N VAL A 115 4.48 -1.60 -7.25
CA VAL A 115 3.83 -0.28 -7.34
C VAL A 115 4.10 0.33 -8.71
N GLU A 116 5.36 0.37 -9.12
CA GLU A 116 5.76 0.94 -10.41
C GLU A 116 5.13 0.21 -11.60
N ALA A 117 5.13 -1.13 -11.57
CA ALA A 117 4.52 -1.93 -12.62
C ALA A 117 3.01 -1.65 -12.77
N LEU A 118 2.28 -1.48 -11.66
CA LEU A 118 0.86 -1.14 -11.69
C LEU A 118 0.61 0.29 -12.14
N LEU A 119 1.42 1.24 -11.69
CA LEU A 119 1.33 2.64 -12.15
C LEU A 119 1.60 2.76 -13.66
N ASP A 120 2.55 1.99 -14.19
CA ASP A 120 2.82 1.90 -15.64
C ASP A 120 1.66 1.23 -16.38
N HIS A 121 1.12 0.12 -15.85
CA HIS A 121 -0.02 -0.60 -16.45
C HIS A 121 -1.25 0.30 -16.59
N TYR A 122 -1.55 1.12 -15.57
CA TYR A 122 -2.69 2.04 -15.60
C TYR A 122 -2.38 3.38 -16.29
N GLY A 123 -1.14 3.62 -16.69
CA GLY A 123 -0.70 4.86 -17.37
C GLY A 123 -0.76 6.09 -16.47
N VAL A 124 -0.49 5.93 -15.16
CA VAL A 124 -0.52 7.03 -14.20
C VAL A 124 0.82 7.32 -13.53
N LYS A 125 1.87 6.56 -13.82
CA LYS A 125 3.20 6.72 -13.22
C LYS A 125 3.78 8.12 -13.40
N SER A 126 3.57 8.73 -14.58
CA SER A 126 4.08 10.06 -14.91
C SER A 126 3.49 11.20 -14.06
N TYR A 127 2.44 10.97 -13.31
CA TYR A 127 1.93 11.96 -12.36
C TYR A 127 2.77 12.06 -11.09
N PHE A 128 3.47 11.00 -10.70
CA PHE A 128 4.20 10.94 -9.45
C PHE A 128 5.64 11.41 -9.62
N ASP A 129 6.06 12.33 -8.76
CA ASP A 129 7.42 12.86 -8.71
C ASP A 129 8.34 11.90 -7.93
N VAL A 130 7.78 11.16 -6.96
CA VAL A 130 8.51 10.20 -6.11
C VAL A 130 7.65 8.96 -5.86
N ILE A 131 8.27 7.79 -5.88
CA ILE A 131 7.63 6.51 -5.54
C ILE A 131 8.49 5.82 -4.48
N CYS A 132 7.97 5.69 -3.27
CA CYS A 132 8.60 5.02 -2.14
C CYS A 132 7.81 3.77 -1.78
N GLY A 133 8.24 2.63 -2.28
CA GLY A 133 7.82 1.30 -1.83
C GLY A 133 8.87 0.66 -0.92
N VAL A 134 8.62 -0.55 -0.42
CA VAL A 134 9.64 -1.36 0.26
C VAL A 134 10.46 -2.17 -0.75
N THR A 135 11.64 -2.62 -0.34
CA THR A 135 12.39 -3.64 -1.11
C THR A 135 11.95 -5.04 -0.66
N PHE A 136 12.10 -6.04 -1.52
CA PHE A 136 11.77 -7.43 -1.17
C PHE A 136 12.55 -7.99 0.04
N SER A 137 13.67 -7.38 0.38
CA SER A 137 14.50 -7.74 1.54
C SER A 137 14.18 -6.94 2.81
N ALA A 138 13.38 -5.88 2.72
CA ALA A 138 13.04 -4.97 3.82
C ALA A 138 11.53 -4.96 4.11
N ASP A 139 10.89 -6.13 4.12
CA ASP A 139 9.43 -6.30 4.31
C ASP A 139 8.91 -5.74 5.66
N CYS A 140 9.78 -5.22 6.51
CA CYS A 140 9.44 -4.71 7.85
C CYS A 140 9.69 -3.20 8.01
N GLU A 141 9.89 -2.44 6.94
CA GLU A 141 10.01 -0.97 7.04
C GLU A 141 8.68 -0.38 7.51
N SER A 142 8.71 0.44 8.56
CA SER A 142 7.49 1.07 9.07
C SER A 142 6.92 2.10 8.08
N LYS A 143 5.60 2.25 8.04
CA LYS A 143 4.95 3.28 7.22
C LYS A 143 5.49 4.68 7.52
N ALA A 144 5.80 4.98 8.78
CA ALA A 144 6.41 6.25 9.18
C ALA A 144 7.75 6.50 8.48
N ASN A 145 8.61 5.49 8.39
CA ASN A 145 9.91 5.60 7.71
C ASN A 145 9.74 5.80 6.19
N ILE A 146 8.81 5.08 5.57
CA ILE A 146 8.52 5.22 4.14
C ILE A 146 8.01 6.64 3.84
N ILE A 147 7.10 7.16 4.66
CA ILE A 147 6.58 8.54 4.54
C ILE A 147 7.73 9.54 4.72
N SER A 148 8.60 9.36 5.73
CA SER A 148 9.75 10.24 5.97
C SER A 148 10.68 10.30 4.76
N ARG A 149 10.97 9.14 4.16
CA ARG A 149 11.78 9.04 2.95
C ARG A 149 11.11 9.77 1.78
N CYS A 150 9.80 9.57 1.59
CA CYS A 150 9.05 10.24 0.53
C CYS A 150 9.04 11.77 0.69
N ILE A 151 8.85 12.30 1.91
CA ILE A 151 8.93 13.75 2.20
C ILE A 151 10.30 14.29 1.79
N LYS A 152 11.37 13.60 2.18
CA LYS A 152 12.75 13.99 1.88
C LYS A 152 13.02 14.00 0.37
N GLU A 153 12.60 12.97 -0.35
CA GLU A 153 12.80 12.85 -1.80
C GLU A 153 11.95 13.86 -2.58
N LEU A 154 10.74 14.19 -2.10
CA LEU A 154 9.91 15.27 -2.65
C LEU A 154 10.49 16.67 -2.39
N ASP A 155 11.48 16.78 -1.52
CA ASP A 155 12.03 18.07 -1.07
C ASP A 155 10.90 19.02 -0.61
N THR A 156 10.15 18.59 0.42
CA THR A 156 9.02 19.33 1.00
C THR A 156 9.13 19.38 2.51
N GLN A 157 8.35 20.31 3.12
CA GLN A 157 8.25 20.42 4.57
C GLN A 157 6.99 19.75 5.11
N GLY A 158 7.02 19.30 6.37
CA GLY A 158 5.90 18.60 6.98
C GLY A 158 4.58 19.39 6.95
N ASN A 159 4.60 20.69 7.32
CA ASN A 159 3.41 21.54 7.33
C ASN A 159 2.83 21.89 5.94
N GLU A 160 3.54 21.55 4.88
CA GLU A 160 3.13 21.74 3.48
C GLU A 160 2.78 20.42 2.77
N THR A 161 2.81 19.30 3.51
CA THR A 161 2.59 17.95 2.98
C THR A 161 1.33 17.35 3.59
N LEU A 162 0.57 16.65 2.76
CA LEU A 162 -0.63 15.91 3.16
C LEU A 162 -0.43 14.41 2.84
N MET A 163 -0.70 13.54 3.81
CA MET A 163 -0.81 12.10 3.58
C MET A 163 -2.26 11.72 3.31
N VAL A 164 -2.48 10.87 2.30
CA VAL A 164 -3.79 10.29 1.95
C VAL A 164 -3.65 8.77 1.98
N GLY A 165 -4.45 8.11 2.80
CA GLY A 165 -4.40 6.65 2.94
C GLY A 165 -5.71 6.08 3.46
N ASP A 166 -5.85 4.76 3.44
CA ASP A 166 -7.06 4.07 3.83
C ASP A 166 -6.93 3.26 5.13
N LYS A 167 -5.73 3.18 5.71
CA LYS A 167 -5.45 2.42 6.94
C LYS A 167 -4.95 3.31 8.08
N LYS A 168 -5.12 2.82 9.32
CA LYS A 168 -4.57 3.47 10.52
C LYS A 168 -3.06 3.74 10.41
N TYR A 169 -2.32 2.86 9.73
CA TYR A 169 -0.87 3.00 9.56
C TYR A 169 -0.48 4.26 8.80
N ASP A 170 -1.34 4.74 7.88
CA ASP A 170 -1.14 5.99 7.14
C ASP A 170 -1.29 7.19 8.07
N ILE A 171 -2.32 7.16 8.92
CA ILE A 171 -2.60 8.21 9.89
C ILE A 171 -1.51 8.27 10.97
N GLU A 172 -1.15 7.11 11.53
CA GLU A 172 -0.08 6.98 12.53
C GLU A 172 1.27 7.42 11.96
N GLY A 173 1.57 6.98 10.71
CA GLY A 173 2.79 7.35 10.01
C GLY A 173 2.86 8.85 9.68
N ALA A 174 1.76 9.46 9.28
CA ALA A 174 1.65 10.90 9.09
C ALA A 174 1.88 11.66 10.38
N LYS A 175 1.22 11.24 11.47
CA LYS A 175 1.38 11.83 12.81
C LYS A 175 2.83 11.77 13.29
N ALA A 176 3.51 10.63 13.09
CA ALA A 176 4.93 10.47 13.45
C ALA A 176 5.85 11.41 12.67
N ASN A 177 5.46 11.81 11.45
CA ASN A 177 6.19 12.77 10.62
C ASN A 177 5.66 14.21 10.75
N MET A 178 4.73 14.47 11.67
CA MET A 178 4.13 15.80 11.91
C MET A 178 3.51 16.42 10.65
N ILE A 179 2.89 15.58 9.80
CA ILE A 179 2.13 16.01 8.62
C ILE A 179 0.64 15.78 8.82
N ASP A 180 -0.18 16.57 8.14
CA ASP A 180 -1.62 16.35 8.11
C ASP A 180 -1.97 15.07 7.34
N SER A 181 -3.10 14.46 7.66
CA SER A 181 -3.57 13.25 6.99
C SER A 181 -5.08 13.26 6.69
N VAL A 182 -5.45 12.51 5.66
CA VAL A 182 -6.85 12.24 5.28
C VAL A 182 -7.02 10.74 5.13
N GLY A 183 -7.96 10.17 5.89
CA GLY A 183 -8.41 8.80 5.72
C GLY A 183 -9.48 8.71 4.64
N VAL A 184 -9.25 7.90 3.60
CA VAL A 184 -10.25 7.63 2.57
C VAL A 184 -11.14 6.46 2.98
N MET A 185 -12.41 6.50 2.56
CA MET A 185 -13.42 5.55 3.01
C MET A 185 -13.82 4.51 1.94
N TRP A 186 -13.21 4.56 0.78
CA TRP A 186 -13.45 3.58 -0.30
C TRP A 186 -12.49 2.39 -0.27
N GLY A 187 -11.43 2.46 0.54
CA GLY A 187 -10.46 1.38 0.73
C GLY A 187 -10.89 0.36 1.79
N TYR A 188 -9.92 -0.26 2.42
CA TYR A 188 -10.09 -1.40 3.35
C TYR A 188 -10.10 -1.01 4.83
N GLY A 189 -9.85 0.24 5.15
CA GLY A 189 -9.91 0.77 6.50
C GLY A 189 -11.32 1.15 6.94
N SER A 190 -11.44 1.57 8.18
CA SER A 190 -12.71 1.98 8.77
C SER A 190 -12.57 3.29 9.55
N ARG A 191 -13.71 3.98 9.78
CA ARG A 191 -13.71 5.20 10.61
C ARG A 191 -13.15 4.97 12.01
N VAL A 192 -13.34 3.78 12.57
CA VAL A 192 -12.84 3.44 13.90
C VAL A 192 -11.31 3.39 13.91
N GLU A 193 -10.68 3.00 12.81
CA GLU A 193 -9.22 2.97 12.68
C GLU A 193 -8.60 4.38 12.59
N PHE A 194 -9.38 5.40 12.23
CA PHE A 194 -8.89 6.77 12.05
C PHE A 194 -9.08 7.66 13.29
N ALA A 195 -9.81 7.17 14.30
CA ALA A 195 -10.09 7.89 15.55
C ALA A 195 -8.95 7.71 16.56
#